data_17e92eb5c6a67db3ed8ba8010d71515b
#
_entry.id   17e92eb5c6a67db3ed8ba8010d71515b
#
_cell.length_a   1.000
_cell.length_b   1.000
_cell.length_c   1.000
_cell.angle_alpha   90.00
_cell.angle_beta   90.00
_cell.angle_gamma   90.00
#
_symmetry.space_group_name_H-M   'P 1'
#
loop_
_entity.id
_entity.type
_entity.pdbx_description
1 polymer ?
#
loop_
_entity_poly.entity_id
_entity_poly.type
_entity_poly.pdbx_seq_one_letter_code
_entity_poly.pdbx_strand_id
1 'polypeptide(L)'
;MSLANKMKLEDEISTFELKITSITQTPNGTQVNATGTVGRYGKVWLSYDFTPNSEQEHMGSFVGMGRGLTPEGAAAEGKRRGVYVGDGLKGTVYSLDDVTDGKPNFCIEKWDLEKETIELSFSRIEG
;
A
#
# COMPACT_ATOMS: atom_id res chain seq x y z
N MET A 1 -6.61 -10.32 25.49
CA MET A 1 -5.56 -10.16 24.46
C MET A 1 -6.18 -9.74 23.15
N SER A 2 -5.63 -8.74 22.51
CA SER A 2 -6.12 -8.28 21.21
C SER A 2 -5.45 -9.04 20.07
N LEU A 3 -6.09 -9.05 18.91
CA LEU A 3 -5.53 -9.64 17.72
C LEU A 3 -4.24 -8.90 17.29
N ALA A 4 -4.22 -7.58 17.49
CA ALA A 4 -3.03 -6.76 17.19
C ALA A 4 -1.80 -7.24 17.97
N ASN A 5 -1.97 -7.64 19.21
CA ASN A 5 -0.86 -8.16 20.03
C ASN A 5 -0.33 -9.51 19.52
N LYS A 6 -1.14 -10.24 18.80
CA LYS A 6 -0.73 -11.53 18.22
C LYS A 6 0.05 -11.37 16.92
N MET A 7 -0.06 -10.22 16.27
CA MET A 7 0.53 -10.00 14.95
C MET A 7 2.05 -9.83 14.99
N LYS A 8 2.60 -9.40 16.11
CA LYS A 8 4.03 -9.22 16.32
C LYS A 8 4.70 -8.42 15.20
N LEU A 9 4.30 -7.19 15.07
CA LEU A 9 4.93 -6.27 14.14
C LEU A 9 6.28 -5.80 14.69
N GLU A 10 7.21 -5.46 13.80
CA GLU A 10 8.45 -4.83 14.25
C GLU A 10 8.15 -3.51 14.96
N ASP A 11 9.01 -3.15 15.92
CA ASP A 11 8.71 -2.06 16.85
C ASP A 11 8.68 -0.67 16.21
N GLU A 12 9.49 -0.45 15.18
CA GLU A 12 9.54 0.84 14.52
C GLU A 12 8.60 0.91 13.34
N ILE A 13 7.80 1.97 13.32
CA ILE A 13 6.94 2.29 12.19
C ILE A 13 7.67 3.34 11.35
N SER A 14 7.86 3.03 10.07
CA SER A 14 8.42 3.98 9.11
C SER A 14 7.29 4.55 8.27
N THR A 15 7.27 5.86 8.13
CA THR A 15 6.24 6.56 7.37
C THR A 15 6.88 7.38 6.26
N PHE A 16 6.35 7.22 5.04
CA PHE A 16 6.89 7.84 3.84
C PHE A 16 5.78 8.44 3.01
N GLU A 17 6.09 9.49 2.28
CA GLU A 17 5.15 10.08 1.34
C GLU A 17 5.39 9.53 -0.07
N LEU A 18 4.30 9.10 -0.70
CA LEU A 18 4.29 8.71 -2.11
C LEU A 18 3.50 9.70 -2.91
N LYS A 19 3.84 9.82 -4.20
CA LYS A 19 3.07 10.60 -5.16
C LYS A 19 2.27 9.69 -6.07
N ILE A 20 1.01 10.02 -6.26
CA ILE A 20 0.17 9.35 -7.26
C ILE A 20 0.58 9.90 -8.63
N THR A 21 0.95 9.01 -9.54
CA THR A 21 1.44 9.40 -10.86
C THR A 21 0.39 9.21 -11.95
N SER A 22 -0.58 8.33 -11.72
CA SER A 22 -1.70 8.16 -12.66
C SER A 22 -2.90 7.56 -11.97
N ILE A 23 -4.09 7.95 -12.44
CA ILE A 23 -5.36 7.38 -12.03
C ILE A 23 -6.14 7.11 -13.31
N THR A 24 -6.54 5.86 -13.52
CA THR A 24 -7.26 5.45 -14.72
C THR A 24 -8.52 4.72 -14.33
N GLN A 25 -9.66 5.17 -14.83
CA GLN A 25 -10.92 4.46 -14.64
C GLN A 25 -11.00 3.29 -15.62
N THR A 26 -11.41 2.14 -15.13
CA THR A 26 -11.62 0.94 -15.93
C THR A 26 -13.05 0.46 -15.78
N PRO A 27 -13.54 -0.43 -16.65
CA PRO A 27 -14.90 -0.95 -16.48
C PRO A 27 -15.15 -1.63 -15.14
N ASN A 28 -14.12 -2.16 -14.51
CA ASN A 28 -14.23 -2.92 -13.26
C ASN A 28 -13.81 -2.12 -12.02
N GLY A 29 -13.31 -0.90 -12.19
CA GLY A 29 -12.85 -0.10 -11.06
C GLY A 29 -11.86 0.97 -11.46
N THR A 30 -10.83 1.14 -10.63
CA THR A 30 -9.85 2.21 -10.81
C THR A 30 -8.44 1.65 -10.68
N GLN A 31 -7.58 1.97 -11.62
CA GLN A 31 -6.18 1.64 -11.56
C GLN A 31 -5.38 2.88 -11.16
N VAL A 32 -4.46 2.72 -10.21
CA VAL A 32 -3.63 3.82 -9.72
C VAL A 32 -2.17 3.38 -9.70
N ASN A 33 -1.28 4.30 -10.05
CA ASN A 33 0.15 4.12 -9.90
C ASN A 33 0.72 5.21 -8.99
N ALA A 34 1.69 4.83 -8.17
CA ALA A 34 2.33 5.75 -7.24
C ALA A 34 3.82 5.45 -7.14
N THR A 35 4.60 6.44 -6.71
CA THR A 35 6.05 6.29 -6.54
C THR A 35 6.53 7.13 -5.37
N GLY A 36 7.66 6.71 -4.80
CA GLY A 36 8.32 7.43 -3.73
C GLY A 36 9.54 6.67 -3.24
N THR A 37 10.20 7.21 -2.23
CA THR A 37 11.35 6.55 -1.60
C THR A 37 10.94 6.06 -0.22
N VAL A 38 11.08 4.76 0.02
CA VAL A 38 10.55 4.12 1.23
C VAL A 38 11.63 3.29 1.94
N GLY A 39 12.55 3.96 2.61
CA GLY A 39 13.51 3.31 3.50
C GLY A 39 14.28 2.16 2.85
N ARG A 40 14.18 0.98 3.47
CA ARG A 40 14.97 -0.20 3.07
C ARG A 40 14.73 -0.67 1.63
N TYR A 41 13.61 -0.33 1.03
CA TYR A 41 13.31 -0.73 -0.34
C TYR A 41 13.75 0.27 -1.38
N GLY A 42 14.26 1.44 -0.96
CA GLY A 42 14.71 2.48 -1.88
C GLY A 42 13.56 3.14 -2.60
N LYS A 43 13.74 3.43 -3.88
CA LYS A 43 12.67 3.98 -4.70
C LYS A 43 11.71 2.86 -5.06
N VAL A 44 10.42 3.11 -4.89
CA VAL A 44 9.37 2.13 -5.17
C VAL A 44 8.40 2.66 -6.22
N TRP A 45 7.86 1.72 -6.97
CA TRP A 45 6.76 1.92 -7.91
C TRP A 45 5.67 0.96 -7.50
N LEU A 46 4.50 1.51 -7.18
CA LEU A 46 3.35 0.73 -6.72
C LEU A 46 2.21 0.86 -7.71
N SER A 47 1.55 -0.26 -7.97
CA SER A 47 0.32 -0.29 -8.76
C SER A 47 -0.82 -0.82 -7.92
N TYR A 48 -2.03 -0.31 -8.17
CA TYR A 48 -3.23 -0.68 -7.45
C TYR A 48 -4.35 -0.87 -8.47
N ASP A 49 -5.03 -2.00 -8.37
CA ASP A 49 -6.27 -2.24 -9.10
C ASP A 49 -7.39 -2.32 -8.08
N PHE A 50 -8.16 -1.24 -7.96
CA PHE A 50 -9.25 -1.14 -7.01
C PHE A 50 -10.55 -1.64 -7.61
N THR A 51 -11.29 -2.43 -6.82
CA THR A 51 -12.62 -2.91 -7.15
C THR A 51 -13.58 -2.46 -6.07
N PRO A 52 -14.61 -1.67 -6.40
CA PRO A 52 -15.57 -1.21 -5.40
C PRO A 52 -16.38 -2.38 -4.84
N ASN A 53 -16.79 -2.25 -3.58
CA ASN A 53 -17.74 -3.18 -2.97
C ASN A 53 -19.11 -2.91 -3.59
N SER A 54 -19.79 -3.96 -4.04
CA SER A 54 -21.09 -3.81 -4.72
C SER A 54 -22.21 -3.32 -3.81
N GLU A 55 -22.04 -3.42 -2.50
CA GLU A 55 -23.07 -3.07 -1.53
C GLU A 55 -22.70 -1.86 -0.65
N GLN A 56 -21.43 -1.45 -0.66
CA GLN A 56 -20.95 -0.33 0.16
C GLN A 56 -20.15 0.63 -0.70
N GLU A 57 -20.66 1.83 -0.87
CA GLU A 57 -20.05 2.83 -1.78
C GLU A 57 -18.67 3.31 -1.33
N HIS A 58 -18.42 3.28 -0.03
CA HIS A 58 -17.22 3.89 0.55
C HIS A 58 -16.09 2.89 0.78
N MET A 59 -16.24 1.65 0.34
CA MET A 59 -15.17 0.66 0.54
C MET A 59 -15.08 -0.31 -0.63
N GLY A 60 -13.98 -1.03 -0.67
CA GLY A 60 -13.73 -2.03 -1.69
C GLY A 60 -12.41 -2.75 -1.41
N SER A 61 -11.95 -3.45 -2.41
CA SER A 61 -10.70 -4.23 -2.32
C SER A 61 -9.72 -3.78 -3.38
N PHE A 62 -8.47 -4.19 -3.23
CA PHE A 62 -7.49 -4.01 -4.28
C PHE A 62 -6.54 -5.19 -4.35
N VAL A 63 -5.96 -5.36 -5.52
CA VAL A 63 -4.76 -6.15 -5.75
C VAL A 63 -3.76 -5.27 -6.46
N GLY A 64 -2.49 -5.52 -6.24
CA GLY A 64 -1.48 -4.70 -6.88
C GLY A 64 -0.09 -5.29 -6.73
N MET A 65 0.89 -4.54 -7.18
CA MET A 65 2.28 -4.93 -7.13
C MET A 65 3.13 -3.76 -6.67
N GLY A 66 4.27 -4.10 -6.09
CA GLY A 66 5.28 -3.15 -5.73
C GLY A 66 6.63 -3.61 -6.23
N ARG A 67 7.46 -2.65 -6.64
CA ARG A 67 8.85 -2.91 -7.00
C ARG A 67 9.70 -1.83 -6.36
N GLY A 68 10.78 -2.25 -5.70
CA GLY A 68 11.73 -1.35 -5.10
C GLY A 68 13.12 -1.55 -5.65
N LEU A 69 13.90 -0.47 -5.70
CA LEU A 69 15.27 -0.49 -6.15
C LEU A 69 16.08 0.48 -5.30
N THR A 70 17.09 -0.04 -4.61
CA THR A 70 17.98 0.79 -3.80
C THR A 70 19.07 1.42 -4.66
N PRO A 71 19.72 2.51 -4.19
CA PRO A 71 20.86 3.08 -4.92
C PRO A 71 22.00 2.09 -5.17
N GLU A 72 22.15 1.08 -4.30
CA GLU A 72 23.17 0.04 -4.44
C GLU A 72 22.79 -1.06 -5.43
N GLY A 73 21.58 -0.99 -5.99
CA GLY A 73 21.11 -1.94 -6.99
C GLY A 73 20.37 -3.14 -6.42
N ALA A 74 20.09 -3.17 -5.11
CA ALA A 74 19.27 -4.24 -4.53
C ALA A 74 17.81 -4.03 -4.94
N ALA A 75 17.18 -5.09 -5.44
CA ALA A 75 15.79 -5.06 -5.89
C ALA A 75 14.91 -5.93 -5.01
N ALA A 76 13.66 -5.50 -4.84
CA ALA A 76 12.62 -6.29 -4.19
C ALA A 76 11.32 -6.13 -4.97
N GLU A 77 10.48 -7.15 -4.92
CA GLU A 77 9.15 -7.11 -5.52
C GLU A 77 8.15 -7.60 -4.48
N GLY A 78 6.94 -7.07 -4.54
CA GLY A 78 5.87 -7.46 -3.65
C GLY A 78 4.56 -7.61 -4.39
N LYS A 79 3.82 -8.64 -4.02
CA LYS A 79 2.42 -8.78 -4.40
C LYS A 79 1.60 -8.22 -3.26
N ARG A 80 0.65 -7.36 -3.58
CA ARG A 80 -0.09 -6.60 -2.60
C ARG A 80 -1.58 -6.85 -2.74
N ARG A 81 -2.27 -6.93 -1.61
CA ARG A 81 -3.72 -7.04 -1.59
C ARG A 81 -4.27 -6.50 -0.29
N GLY A 82 -5.49 -6.03 -0.34
CA GLY A 82 -6.12 -5.49 0.84
C GLY A 82 -7.45 -4.82 0.56
N VAL A 83 -7.79 -3.90 1.43
CA VAL A 83 -9.07 -3.18 1.36
C VAL A 83 -8.82 -1.68 1.48
N TYR A 84 -9.77 -0.91 0.97
CA TYR A 84 -9.78 0.53 1.18
C TYR A 84 -11.10 0.96 1.79
N VAL A 85 -11.04 2.02 2.58
CA VAL A 85 -12.21 2.71 3.11
C VAL A 85 -12.05 4.18 2.75
N GLY A 86 -12.98 4.70 1.95
CA GLY A 86 -12.92 6.06 1.44
C GLY A 86 -13.85 7.01 2.16
N ASP A 87 -13.49 8.29 2.14
CA ASP A 87 -14.31 9.38 2.65
C ASP A 87 -14.08 10.58 1.72
N GLY A 88 -14.87 10.64 0.63
CA GLY A 88 -14.72 11.67 -0.39
C GLY A 88 -13.36 11.59 -1.10
N LEU A 89 -12.58 12.67 -1.03
CA LEU A 89 -11.24 12.71 -1.64
C LEU A 89 -10.15 12.10 -0.75
N LYS A 90 -10.52 11.56 0.40
CA LYS A 90 -9.58 10.93 1.31
C LYS A 90 -9.96 9.48 1.55
N GLY A 91 -9.01 8.68 1.95
CA GLY A 91 -9.28 7.28 2.25
C GLY A 91 -8.10 6.62 2.95
N THR A 92 -8.34 5.41 3.39
CA THR A 92 -7.31 4.58 4.03
C THR A 92 -7.26 3.24 3.31
N VAL A 93 -6.06 2.80 3.01
CA VAL A 93 -5.80 1.49 2.41
C VAL A 93 -5.04 0.64 3.41
N TYR A 94 -5.49 -0.59 3.59
CA TYR A 94 -4.84 -1.58 4.43
C TYR A 94 -4.38 -2.72 3.54
N SER A 95 -3.11 -3.11 3.64
CA SER A 95 -2.61 -4.21 2.82
C SER A 95 -1.73 -5.17 3.59
N LEU A 96 -1.68 -6.40 3.08
CA LEU A 96 -0.70 -7.40 3.43
C LEU A 96 0.11 -7.67 2.18
N ASP A 97 1.42 -7.54 2.30
CA ASP A 97 2.32 -7.62 1.15
C ASP A 97 3.20 -8.86 1.25
N ASP A 98 3.22 -9.63 0.16
CA ASP A 98 4.10 -10.78 -0.04
C ASP A 98 5.37 -10.27 -0.74
N VAL A 99 6.47 -10.20 -0.02
CA VAL A 99 7.69 -9.54 -0.48
C VAL A 99 8.82 -10.55 -0.71
N THR A 100 9.59 -10.33 -1.77
CA THR A 100 10.69 -11.24 -2.16
C THR A 100 11.83 -11.30 -1.17
N ASP A 101 11.92 -10.40 -0.20
CA ASP A 101 12.90 -10.51 0.89
C ASP A 101 12.52 -11.56 1.94
N GLY A 102 11.36 -12.19 1.79
CA GLY A 102 10.92 -13.28 2.65
C GLY A 102 10.19 -12.84 3.91
N LYS A 103 9.90 -11.56 4.07
CA LYS A 103 9.17 -11.03 5.22
C LYS A 103 7.89 -10.33 4.75
N PRO A 104 6.72 -10.77 5.23
CA PRO A 104 5.49 -10.06 4.88
C PRO A 104 5.42 -8.71 5.58
N ASN A 105 4.84 -7.74 4.90
CA ASN A 105 4.60 -6.42 5.47
C ASN A 105 3.11 -6.18 5.66
N PHE A 106 2.79 -5.50 6.75
CA PHE A 106 1.48 -4.91 6.96
C PHE A 106 1.60 -3.41 6.71
N CYS A 107 0.73 -2.88 5.84
CA CYS A 107 0.76 -1.49 5.44
C CYS A 107 -0.55 -0.79 5.78
N ILE A 108 -0.44 0.45 6.23
CA ILE A 108 -1.57 1.37 6.35
C ILE A 108 -1.21 2.62 5.55
N GLU A 109 -2.09 2.99 4.62
CA GLU A 109 -1.84 4.13 3.74
C GLU A 109 -2.97 5.14 3.89
N LYS A 110 -2.61 6.40 4.11
CA LYS A 110 -3.54 7.51 4.13
C LYS A 110 -3.47 8.22 2.79
N TRP A 111 -4.57 8.21 2.07
CA TRP A 111 -4.67 8.75 0.71
C TRP A 111 -5.32 10.11 0.73
N ASP A 112 -4.76 11.05 -0.02
CA ASP A 112 -5.34 12.36 -0.28
C ASP A 112 -5.38 12.54 -1.80
N LEU A 113 -6.56 12.35 -2.39
CA LEU A 113 -6.73 12.42 -3.85
C LEU A 113 -6.68 13.85 -4.36
N GLU A 114 -6.99 14.83 -3.50
CA GLU A 114 -6.89 16.24 -3.89
C GLU A 114 -5.44 16.65 -4.09
N LYS A 115 -4.57 16.24 -3.18
CA LYS A 115 -3.13 16.50 -3.26
C LYS A 115 -2.39 15.46 -4.10
N GLU A 116 -3.04 14.37 -4.43
CA GLU A 116 -2.45 13.24 -5.14
C GLU A 116 -1.25 12.65 -4.40
N THR A 117 -1.40 12.50 -3.07
CA THR A 117 -0.36 11.95 -2.21
C THR A 117 -0.87 10.78 -1.38
N ILE A 118 0.06 9.93 -0.97
CA ILE A 118 -0.20 8.80 -0.08
C ILE A 118 0.83 8.86 1.04
N GLU A 119 0.35 8.82 2.29
CA GLU A 119 1.22 8.62 3.44
C GLU A 119 1.24 7.14 3.76
N LEU A 120 2.34 6.48 3.46
CA LEU A 120 2.52 5.03 3.63
C LEU A 120 3.25 4.75 4.94
N SER A 121 2.64 3.93 5.78
CA SER A 121 3.29 3.37 6.97
C SER A 121 3.30 1.85 6.85
N PHE A 122 4.44 1.22 7.12
CA PHE A 122 4.50 -0.22 7.06
C PHE A 122 5.40 -0.80 8.15
N SER A 123 5.15 -2.05 8.49
CA SER A 123 5.95 -2.84 9.40
C SER A 123 6.03 -4.27 8.92
N ARG A 124 7.16 -4.91 9.19
CA ARG A 124 7.28 -6.35 8.96
C ARG A 124 6.49 -7.12 10.01
N ILE A 125 5.90 -8.22 9.58
CA ILE A 125 5.29 -9.17 10.50
C ILE A 125 6.36 -10.16 10.91
N GLU A 126 6.70 -10.18 12.19
CA GLU A 126 7.80 -11.00 12.71
C GLU A 126 7.37 -12.40 13.15
N GLY A 127 6.12 -12.64 13.14
CA GLY A 127 5.62 -13.94 13.47
C GLY A 127 4.46 -13.98 14.36
#